data_0b5e62c0eb6391491411dc3545ae6bea
#
_entry.id   0b5e62c0eb6391491411dc3545ae6bea
#
_cell.length_a   1.000
_cell.length_b   1.000
_cell.length_c   1.000
_cell.angle_alpha   90.00
_cell.angle_beta   90.00
_cell.angle_gamma   90.00
#
_symmetry.space_group_name_H-M   'P 1'
#
loop_
_entity.id
_entity.type
_entity.pdbx_description
1 polymer ?
#
loop_
_entity_poly.entity_id
_entity_poly.type
_entity_poly.pdbx_seq_one_letter_code
_entity_poly.pdbx_strand_id
1 'polypeptide(L)'
;MELKIEHLSKQFKDKTAVNDVNLTLIPGVWGLLGANGAGKTTLMRMIADIMTPTNGAVYYDGKDIRELGEVYRSKFGFLPQDFGYHRDFTVKDYLEYMAALKDIPTRATTPKINHLLDILSLSDVKKKKISNLSGGMKRRVGIAQAMLNDPEILVMDEPTAGLDPGERVRLRNFISEFSHDRIVLISTHIVSDIEYISTRNAIMKAGEIVDVGTTAELVKQIEGKVWNCTIPASKLPECEMRLRIINQRGEDYNQVSIRYLSEHSEIDGSVTTEPRLEDLYLWLFPQTDLEKEDR
;
A
#
# COMPACT_ATOMS: atom_id res chain seq x y z
N MET A 1 -20.44 2.32 -8.18
CA MET A 1 -19.70 2.56 -6.95
C MET A 1 -18.46 3.39 -7.27
N GLU A 2 -18.31 4.53 -6.61
CA GLU A 2 -17.23 5.48 -6.79
C GLU A 2 -16.90 6.13 -5.44
N LEU A 3 -15.62 6.31 -5.15
CA LEU A 3 -15.15 7.11 -4.02
C LEU A 3 -14.35 8.29 -4.56
N LYS A 4 -14.90 9.49 -4.44
CA LYS A 4 -14.31 10.71 -4.97
C LYS A 4 -13.75 11.59 -3.86
N ILE A 5 -12.51 11.99 -4.01
CA ILE A 5 -11.79 12.88 -3.10
C ILE A 5 -11.67 14.22 -3.82
N GLU A 6 -12.16 15.31 -3.22
CA GLU A 6 -12.17 16.63 -3.83
C GLU A 6 -11.50 17.66 -2.92
N HIS A 7 -10.47 18.30 -3.44
CA HIS A 7 -9.73 19.39 -2.80
C HIS A 7 -9.33 19.09 -1.35
N LEU A 8 -9.01 17.80 -1.08
CA LEU A 8 -8.80 17.32 0.27
C LEU A 8 -7.45 17.79 0.81
N SER A 9 -7.47 18.50 1.92
CA SER A 9 -6.27 19.01 2.58
C SER A 9 -6.28 18.73 4.07
N LYS A 10 -5.09 18.50 4.65
CA LYS A 10 -4.89 18.40 6.10
C LYS A 10 -3.65 19.15 6.53
N GLN A 11 -3.86 20.15 7.37
CA GLN A 11 -2.81 20.92 8.00
C GLN A 11 -2.75 20.60 9.51
N PHE A 12 -1.54 20.36 10.02
CA PHE A 12 -1.24 20.22 11.44
C PHE A 12 -0.30 21.34 11.84
N LYS A 13 -0.78 22.30 12.64
CA LYS A 13 0.01 23.47 13.06
C LYS A 13 0.86 24.02 11.88
N ASP A 14 2.14 23.66 11.84
CA ASP A 14 3.11 24.21 10.89
C ASP A 14 3.38 23.27 9.69
N LYS A 15 2.74 22.08 9.63
CA LYS A 15 2.96 21.10 8.56
C LYS A 15 1.67 20.81 7.81
N THR A 16 1.69 21.00 6.49
CA THR A 16 0.65 20.47 5.60
C THR A 16 1.00 19.04 5.23
N ALA A 17 0.20 18.08 5.72
CA ALA A 17 0.42 16.66 5.49
C ALA A 17 -0.27 16.14 4.23
N VAL A 18 -1.38 16.77 3.84
CA VAL A 18 -2.12 16.51 2.59
C VAL A 18 -2.51 17.87 2.02
N ASN A 19 -2.23 18.10 0.76
CA ASN A 19 -2.41 19.37 0.09
C ASN A 19 -3.19 19.22 -1.22
N ASP A 20 -4.40 19.73 -1.26
CA ASP A 20 -5.30 19.79 -2.42
C ASP A 20 -5.43 18.48 -3.22
N VAL A 21 -5.56 17.35 -2.53
CA VAL A 21 -5.67 16.04 -3.19
C VAL A 21 -7.02 15.89 -3.87
N ASN A 22 -6.95 15.58 -5.17
CA ASN A 22 -8.08 15.25 -6.02
C ASN A 22 -7.86 13.84 -6.59
N LEU A 23 -8.75 12.88 -6.28
CA LEU A 23 -8.61 11.48 -6.71
C LEU A 23 -9.98 10.81 -6.78
N THR A 24 -10.21 10.05 -7.83
CA THR A 24 -11.43 9.24 -7.99
C THR A 24 -11.06 7.76 -8.02
N LEU A 25 -11.56 7.01 -7.05
CA LEU A 25 -11.36 5.57 -6.93
C LEU A 25 -12.62 4.84 -7.42
N ILE A 26 -12.42 3.88 -8.30
CA ILE A 26 -13.45 2.97 -8.84
C ILE A 26 -13.11 1.52 -8.45
N PRO A 27 -14.01 0.54 -8.60
CA PRO A 27 -13.72 -0.85 -8.27
C PRO A 27 -12.42 -1.36 -8.88
N GLY A 28 -11.69 -2.14 -8.08
CA GLY A 28 -10.37 -2.68 -8.36
C GLY A 28 -9.37 -2.40 -7.26
N VAL A 29 -8.13 -2.84 -7.45
CA VAL A 29 -7.03 -2.60 -6.51
C VAL A 29 -6.29 -1.32 -6.90
N TRP A 30 -6.22 -0.39 -5.97
CA TRP A 30 -5.48 0.87 -6.06
C TRP A 30 -4.23 0.84 -5.19
N GLY A 31 -3.09 1.05 -5.80
CA GLY A 31 -1.83 1.27 -5.09
C GLY A 31 -1.67 2.75 -4.73
N LEU A 32 -1.42 3.07 -3.46
CA LEU A 32 -1.00 4.41 -3.02
C LEU A 32 0.48 4.39 -2.71
N LEU A 33 1.29 4.83 -3.64
CA LEU A 33 2.75 4.85 -3.58
C LEU A 33 3.27 6.20 -3.09
N GLY A 34 4.35 6.18 -2.33
CA GLY A 34 5.03 7.40 -1.88
C GLY A 34 6.02 7.10 -0.76
N ALA A 35 6.99 7.97 -0.56
CA ALA A 35 7.96 7.87 0.52
C ALA A 35 7.29 7.93 1.91
N ASN A 36 8.04 7.60 2.95
CA ASN A 36 7.61 7.83 4.33
C ASN A 36 7.38 9.33 4.53
N GLY A 37 6.35 9.70 5.26
CA GLY A 37 6.01 11.11 5.44
C GLY A 37 5.28 11.78 4.28
N ALA A 38 5.08 11.12 3.13
CA ALA A 38 4.39 11.69 1.97
C ALA A 38 2.91 12.04 2.21
N GLY A 39 2.32 11.61 3.33
CA GLY A 39 0.92 11.91 3.68
C GLY A 39 -0.06 10.76 3.50
N LYS A 40 0.39 9.57 3.05
CA LYS A 40 -0.46 8.40 2.75
C LYS A 40 -1.39 8.01 3.91
N THR A 41 -0.84 7.78 5.10
CA THR A 41 -1.62 7.41 6.29
C THR A 41 -2.63 8.50 6.67
N THR A 42 -2.26 9.78 6.51
CA THR A 42 -3.17 10.91 6.78
C THR A 42 -4.33 10.91 5.78
N LEU A 43 -4.05 10.74 4.50
CA LEU A 43 -5.06 10.62 3.46
C LEU A 43 -6.02 9.45 3.74
N MET A 44 -5.47 8.27 4.03
CA MET A 44 -6.28 7.09 4.35
C MET A 44 -7.17 7.27 5.57
N ARG A 45 -6.68 7.95 6.62
CA ARG A 45 -7.47 8.25 7.82
C ARG A 45 -8.62 9.22 7.55
N MET A 46 -8.45 10.16 6.61
CA MET A 46 -9.53 11.05 6.18
C MET A 46 -10.57 10.30 5.34
N ILE A 47 -10.13 9.42 4.44
CA ILE A 47 -11.00 8.52 3.68
C ILE A 47 -11.79 7.60 4.63
N ALA A 48 -11.16 7.12 5.70
CA ALA A 48 -11.80 6.24 6.70
C ALA A 48 -12.76 6.97 7.66
N ASP A 49 -12.98 8.28 7.48
CA ASP A 49 -13.78 9.12 8.41
C ASP A 49 -13.26 9.10 9.87
N ILE A 50 -11.97 8.78 10.06
CA ILE A 50 -11.30 8.79 11.37
C ILE A 50 -10.68 10.16 11.66
N MET A 51 -10.37 10.91 10.61
CA MET A 51 -9.75 12.23 10.69
C MET A 51 -10.51 13.24 9.85
N THR A 52 -10.91 14.35 10.46
CA THR A 52 -11.56 15.46 9.74
C THR A 52 -10.54 16.23 8.90
N PRO A 53 -10.77 16.43 7.59
CA PRO A 53 -9.94 17.28 6.75
C PRO A 53 -9.99 18.74 7.21
N THR A 54 -8.97 19.52 6.85
CA THR A 54 -8.98 20.99 7.04
C THR A 54 -9.80 21.66 5.94
N ASN A 55 -9.68 21.18 4.70
CA ASN A 55 -10.47 21.60 3.55
C ASN A 55 -10.85 20.40 2.69
N GLY A 56 -11.84 20.58 1.83
CA GLY A 56 -12.32 19.56 0.92
C GLY A 56 -13.20 18.51 1.57
N ALA A 57 -13.55 17.50 0.80
CA ALA A 57 -14.44 16.43 1.23
C ALA A 57 -14.17 15.12 0.47
N VAL A 58 -14.68 14.02 1.03
CA VAL A 58 -14.73 12.71 0.41
C VAL A 58 -16.18 12.36 0.14
N TYR A 59 -16.46 11.89 -1.07
CA TYR A 59 -17.81 11.52 -1.51
C TYR A 59 -17.86 10.04 -1.87
N TYR A 60 -18.88 9.36 -1.39
CA TYR A 60 -19.21 8.00 -1.79
C TYR A 60 -20.50 8.02 -2.62
N ASP A 61 -20.43 7.60 -3.88
CA ASP A 61 -21.52 7.68 -4.84
C ASP A 61 -22.23 9.06 -4.85
N GLY A 62 -21.40 10.14 -4.84
CA GLY A 62 -21.85 11.53 -4.91
C GLY A 62 -22.37 12.12 -3.59
N LYS A 63 -22.30 11.41 -2.46
CA LYS A 63 -22.71 11.90 -1.14
C LYS A 63 -21.52 12.05 -0.21
N ASP A 64 -21.44 13.15 0.54
CA ASP A 64 -20.38 13.37 1.54
C ASP A 64 -20.41 12.23 2.58
N ILE A 65 -19.26 11.60 2.81
CA ILE A 65 -19.13 10.47 3.75
C ILE A 65 -19.52 10.86 5.18
N ARG A 66 -19.35 12.12 5.56
CA ARG A 66 -19.72 12.64 6.88
C ARG A 66 -21.24 12.74 7.05
N GLU A 67 -21.96 13.07 5.97
CA GLU A 67 -23.43 13.07 5.96
C GLU A 67 -23.97 11.65 5.98
N LEU A 68 -23.30 10.71 5.30
CA LEU A 68 -23.66 9.29 5.32
C LEU A 68 -23.42 8.64 6.70
N GLY A 69 -22.41 9.08 7.43
CA GLY A 69 -22.12 8.63 8.78
C GLY A 69 -22.01 7.11 8.92
N GLU A 70 -22.95 6.49 9.67
CA GLU A 70 -22.97 5.04 9.90
C GLU A 70 -23.19 4.22 8.63
N VAL A 71 -23.94 4.73 7.67
CA VAL A 71 -24.16 4.06 6.38
C VAL A 71 -22.83 3.89 5.63
N TYR A 72 -21.97 4.90 5.63
CA TYR A 72 -20.63 4.79 5.04
C TYR A 72 -19.76 3.82 5.84
N ARG A 73 -19.70 3.96 7.17
CA ARG A 73 -18.88 3.11 8.04
C ARG A 73 -19.27 1.63 7.96
N SER A 74 -20.55 1.32 7.75
CA SER A 74 -21.00 -0.08 7.57
C SER A 74 -20.46 -0.72 6.29
N LYS A 75 -20.15 0.08 5.27
CA LYS A 75 -19.59 -0.36 3.97
C LYS A 75 -18.06 -0.28 3.91
N PHE A 76 -17.42 0.18 4.99
CA PHE A 76 -16.00 0.49 5.01
C PHE A 76 -15.22 -0.48 5.90
N GLY A 77 -14.09 -0.96 5.40
CA GLY A 77 -13.09 -1.72 6.14
C GLY A 77 -11.77 -0.97 6.20
N PHE A 78 -11.15 -0.91 7.40
CA PHE A 78 -9.87 -0.25 7.57
C PHE A 78 -8.87 -1.11 8.35
N LEU A 79 -7.69 -1.28 7.76
CA LEU A 79 -6.51 -1.82 8.43
C LEU A 79 -5.49 -0.69 8.60
N PRO A 80 -5.32 -0.12 9.79
CA PRO A 80 -4.24 0.84 10.06
C PRO A 80 -2.88 0.14 10.10
N GLN A 81 -1.79 0.91 10.01
CA GLN A 81 -0.42 0.42 10.14
C GLN A 81 -0.23 -0.32 11.47
N ASP A 82 -0.72 0.26 12.58
CA ASP A 82 -0.79 -0.40 13.87
C ASP A 82 -2.25 -0.51 14.29
N PHE A 83 -2.74 -1.73 14.48
CA PHE A 83 -4.08 -1.94 15.03
C PHE A 83 -4.02 -2.32 16.49
N GLY A 84 -4.89 -1.71 17.29
CA GLY A 84 -5.00 -1.98 18.72
C GLY A 84 -5.74 -3.29 18.99
N TYR A 85 -5.25 -4.06 19.96
CA TYR A 85 -5.93 -5.25 20.45
C TYR A 85 -5.74 -5.41 21.97
N HIS A 86 -6.70 -6.05 22.63
CA HIS A 86 -6.56 -6.41 24.03
C HIS A 86 -5.62 -7.60 24.20
N ARG A 87 -4.58 -7.44 25.03
CA ARG A 87 -3.51 -8.45 25.19
C ARG A 87 -4.00 -9.83 25.63
N ASP A 88 -5.10 -9.88 26.35
CA ASP A 88 -5.69 -11.10 26.89
C ASP A 88 -6.70 -11.78 25.97
N PHE A 89 -7.12 -11.10 24.90
CA PHE A 89 -8.06 -11.68 23.94
C PHE A 89 -7.38 -12.71 23.08
N THR A 90 -8.08 -13.84 22.87
CA THR A 90 -7.75 -14.76 21.78
C THR A 90 -8.13 -14.13 20.44
N VAL A 91 -7.62 -14.69 19.35
CA VAL A 91 -8.03 -14.27 18.00
C VAL A 91 -9.56 -14.31 17.86
N LYS A 92 -10.18 -15.37 18.34
CA LYS A 92 -11.64 -15.53 18.31
C LYS A 92 -12.34 -14.42 19.11
N ASP A 93 -11.94 -14.22 20.36
CA ASP A 93 -12.60 -13.24 21.25
C ASP A 93 -12.50 -11.83 20.67
N TYR A 94 -11.34 -11.48 20.10
CA TYR A 94 -11.12 -10.20 19.43
C TYR A 94 -12.04 -10.00 18.23
N LEU A 95 -12.11 -11.02 17.34
CA LEU A 95 -12.96 -10.91 16.16
C LEU A 95 -14.45 -10.92 16.50
N GLU A 96 -14.88 -11.66 17.54
CA GLU A 96 -16.26 -11.61 18.05
C GLU A 96 -16.58 -10.23 18.65
N TYR A 97 -15.63 -9.65 19.40
CA TYR A 97 -15.77 -8.28 19.93
C TYR A 97 -15.89 -7.24 18.82
N MET A 98 -15.03 -7.32 17.81
CA MET A 98 -15.09 -6.42 16.64
C MET A 98 -16.35 -6.60 15.81
N ALA A 99 -16.85 -7.84 15.68
CA ALA A 99 -18.12 -8.11 15.01
C ALA A 99 -19.30 -7.47 15.75
N ALA A 100 -19.29 -7.53 17.07
CA ALA A 100 -20.32 -6.88 17.89
C ALA A 100 -20.28 -5.34 17.75
N LEU A 101 -19.09 -4.73 17.69
CA LEU A 101 -18.94 -3.28 17.45
C LEU A 101 -19.39 -2.85 16.05
N LYS A 102 -19.44 -3.77 15.10
CA LYS A 102 -19.91 -3.55 13.72
C LYS A 102 -21.38 -3.97 13.53
N ASP A 103 -22.13 -4.23 14.60
CA ASP A 103 -23.52 -4.70 14.59
C ASP A 103 -23.78 -5.95 13.73
N ILE A 104 -22.76 -6.83 13.59
CA ILE A 104 -22.92 -8.08 12.87
C ILE A 104 -23.75 -9.05 13.70
N PRO A 105 -24.88 -9.56 13.18
CA PRO A 105 -25.73 -10.47 13.94
C PRO A 105 -24.96 -11.71 14.42
N THR A 106 -25.15 -12.10 15.69
CA THR A 106 -24.43 -13.22 16.35
C THR A 106 -24.48 -14.52 15.53
N ARG A 107 -25.63 -14.80 14.89
CA ARG A 107 -25.78 -15.99 14.02
C ARG A 107 -24.86 -15.99 12.81
N ALA A 108 -24.46 -14.81 12.29
CA ALA A 108 -23.58 -14.66 11.15
C ALA A 108 -22.09 -14.55 11.54
N THR A 109 -21.81 -14.17 12.79
CA THR A 109 -20.45 -13.89 13.27
C THR A 109 -19.54 -15.10 13.21
N THR A 110 -19.94 -16.23 13.79
CA THR A 110 -19.07 -17.43 13.85
C THR A 110 -18.74 -18.02 12.48
N PRO A 111 -19.70 -18.22 11.57
CA PRO A 111 -19.38 -18.67 10.21
C PRO A 111 -18.43 -17.73 9.47
N LYS A 112 -18.66 -16.43 9.58
CA LYS A 112 -17.84 -15.40 8.92
C LYS A 112 -16.41 -15.36 9.47
N ILE A 113 -16.25 -15.40 10.79
CA ILE A 113 -14.93 -15.48 11.42
C ILE A 113 -14.20 -16.74 10.95
N ASN A 114 -14.84 -17.93 10.96
CA ASN A 114 -14.20 -19.15 10.50
C ASN A 114 -13.73 -19.02 9.05
N HIS A 115 -14.57 -18.53 8.15
CA HIS A 115 -14.24 -18.32 6.75
C HIS A 115 -13.02 -17.38 6.58
N LEU A 116 -12.99 -16.24 7.28
CA LEU A 116 -11.86 -15.34 7.21
C LEU A 116 -10.58 -15.93 7.79
N LEU A 117 -10.68 -16.70 8.89
CA LEU A 117 -9.53 -17.36 9.47
C LEU A 117 -8.96 -18.47 8.56
N ASP A 118 -9.80 -19.18 7.84
CA ASP A 118 -9.36 -20.19 6.86
C ASP A 118 -8.61 -19.55 5.69
N ILE A 119 -9.18 -18.51 5.08
CA ILE A 119 -8.55 -17.77 3.98
C ILE A 119 -7.20 -17.18 4.41
N LEU A 120 -7.14 -16.61 5.61
CA LEU A 120 -5.94 -15.95 6.13
C LEU A 120 -4.98 -16.92 6.84
N SER A 121 -5.23 -18.24 6.79
CA SER A 121 -4.39 -19.29 7.42
C SER A 121 -4.15 -19.01 8.92
N LEU A 122 -5.24 -18.73 9.65
CA LEU A 122 -5.24 -18.45 11.09
C LEU A 122 -6.09 -19.44 11.89
N SER A 123 -6.70 -20.45 11.27
CA SER A 123 -7.61 -21.41 11.92
C SER A 123 -6.96 -22.15 13.09
N ASP A 124 -5.69 -22.54 12.95
CA ASP A 124 -4.92 -23.26 13.99
C ASP A 124 -4.59 -22.38 15.22
N VAL A 125 -4.63 -21.06 15.06
CA VAL A 125 -4.30 -20.11 16.13
C VAL A 125 -5.51 -19.40 16.69
N LYS A 126 -6.73 -19.75 16.25
CA LYS A 126 -8.00 -19.14 16.65
C LYS A 126 -8.18 -18.97 18.17
N LYS A 127 -7.68 -19.95 18.96
CA LYS A 127 -7.78 -19.95 20.43
C LYS A 127 -6.52 -19.39 21.11
N LYS A 128 -5.49 -18.97 20.36
CA LYS A 128 -4.29 -18.37 20.94
C LYS A 128 -4.52 -16.89 21.23
N LYS A 129 -3.90 -16.37 22.31
CA LYS A 129 -3.88 -14.94 22.58
C LYS A 129 -3.14 -14.19 21.46
N ILE A 130 -3.68 -13.04 21.03
CA ILE A 130 -3.06 -12.22 19.97
C ILE A 130 -1.65 -11.78 20.37
N SER A 131 -1.41 -11.50 21.64
CA SER A 131 -0.08 -11.15 22.16
C SER A 131 1.00 -12.18 21.83
N ASN A 132 0.64 -13.45 21.72
CA ASN A 132 1.53 -14.58 21.48
C ASN A 132 1.72 -14.92 19.98
N LEU A 133 1.15 -14.13 19.08
CA LEU A 133 1.27 -14.33 17.64
C LEU A 133 2.51 -13.62 17.08
N SER A 134 3.03 -14.11 15.96
CA SER A 134 4.05 -13.40 15.18
C SER A 134 3.50 -12.08 14.61
N GLY A 135 4.38 -11.16 14.18
CA GLY A 135 3.99 -9.91 13.54
C GLY A 135 3.07 -10.13 12.34
N GLY A 136 3.44 -11.05 11.44
CA GLY A 136 2.63 -11.41 10.28
C GLY A 136 1.28 -12.02 10.64
N MET A 137 1.21 -12.89 11.67
CA MET A 137 -0.07 -13.41 12.15
C MET A 137 -0.96 -12.30 12.72
N LYS A 138 -0.39 -11.38 13.51
CA LYS A 138 -1.12 -10.20 14.02
C LYS A 138 -1.66 -9.38 12.87
N ARG A 139 -0.86 -9.13 11.85
CA ARG A 139 -1.27 -8.38 10.66
C ARG A 139 -2.47 -9.03 9.97
N ARG A 140 -2.44 -10.35 9.80
CA ARG A 140 -3.57 -11.10 9.22
C ARG A 140 -4.83 -11.07 10.08
N VAL A 141 -4.71 -11.05 11.42
CA VAL A 141 -5.86 -10.81 12.31
C VAL A 141 -6.46 -9.42 12.07
N GLY A 142 -5.62 -8.41 11.89
CA GLY A 142 -6.06 -7.05 11.53
C GLY A 142 -6.78 -7.00 10.18
N ILE A 143 -6.31 -7.76 9.18
CA ILE A 143 -7.01 -7.90 7.88
C ILE A 143 -8.38 -8.57 8.09
N ALA A 144 -8.46 -9.67 8.86
CA ALA A 144 -9.72 -10.33 9.18
C ALA A 144 -10.72 -9.35 9.82
N GLN A 145 -10.25 -8.52 10.78
CA GLN A 145 -11.06 -7.50 11.44
C GLN A 145 -11.59 -6.44 10.45
N ALA A 146 -10.75 -5.98 9.51
CA ALA A 146 -11.14 -5.01 8.51
C ALA A 146 -12.23 -5.53 7.57
N MET A 147 -12.30 -6.85 7.37
CA MET A 147 -13.20 -7.53 6.43
C MET A 147 -14.47 -8.10 7.07
N LEU A 148 -14.65 -7.99 8.38
CA LEU A 148 -15.78 -8.60 9.10
C LEU A 148 -17.15 -8.18 8.57
N ASN A 149 -17.32 -6.93 8.16
CA ASN A 149 -18.59 -6.39 7.67
C ASN A 149 -18.78 -6.55 6.15
N ASP A 150 -17.92 -7.32 5.46
CA ASP A 150 -17.95 -7.50 4.01
C ASP A 150 -17.94 -6.15 3.26
N PRO A 151 -16.89 -5.34 3.47
CA PRO A 151 -16.89 -3.95 3.04
C PRO A 151 -16.90 -3.79 1.52
N GLU A 152 -17.59 -2.77 1.03
CA GLU A 152 -17.53 -2.32 -0.36
C GLU A 152 -16.23 -1.53 -0.64
N ILE A 153 -15.69 -0.89 0.40
CA ILE A 153 -14.42 -0.15 0.35
C ILE A 153 -13.48 -0.71 1.43
N LEU A 154 -12.32 -1.20 1.02
CA LEU A 154 -11.28 -1.72 1.92
C LEU A 154 -10.00 -0.87 1.78
N VAL A 155 -9.59 -0.23 2.86
CA VAL A 155 -8.35 0.56 2.92
C VAL A 155 -7.36 -0.12 3.84
N MET A 156 -6.16 -0.37 3.35
CA MET A 156 -5.12 -1.08 4.10
C MET A 156 -3.79 -0.33 4.05
N ASP A 157 -3.30 0.05 5.22
CA ASP A 157 -2.01 0.73 5.39
C ASP A 157 -0.93 -0.31 5.67
N GLU A 158 -0.01 -0.54 4.72
CA GLU A 158 1.11 -1.48 4.76
C GLU A 158 0.69 -2.95 5.06
N PRO A 159 -0.28 -3.57 4.35
CA PRO A 159 -0.84 -4.87 4.70
C PRO A 159 0.14 -6.04 4.64
N THR A 160 1.21 -5.92 3.85
CA THR A 160 2.23 -6.96 3.61
C THR A 160 3.42 -6.87 4.55
N ALA A 161 3.51 -5.82 5.38
CA ALA A 161 4.60 -5.64 6.32
C ALA A 161 4.70 -6.82 7.30
N GLY A 162 5.90 -7.39 7.41
CA GLY A 162 6.19 -8.52 8.33
C GLY A 162 5.64 -9.88 7.89
N LEU A 163 5.08 -9.99 6.69
CA LEU A 163 4.69 -11.26 6.09
C LEU A 163 5.88 -11.93 5.40
N ASP A 164 5.93 -13.24 5.46
CA ASP A 164 6.88 -14.02 4.65
C ASP A 164 6.47 -14.02 3.16
N PRO A 165 7.38 -14.39 2.22
CA PRO A 165 7.07 -14.35 0.79
C PRO A 165 5.84 -15.18 0.39
N GLY A 166 5.65 -16.35 0.98
CA GLY A 166 4.50 -17.21 0.69
C GLY A 166 3.18 -16.61 1.20
N GLU A 167 3.21 -15.97 2.36
CA GLU A 167 2.06 -15.26 2.94
C GLU A 167 1.69 -14.03 2.10
N ARG A 168 2.69 -13.28 1.58
CA ARG A 168 2.44 -12.14 0.67
C ARG A 168 1.73 -12.58 -0.61
N VAL A 169 2.18 -13.68 -1.23
CA VAL A 169 1.53 -14.21 -2.44
C VAL A 169 0.07 -14.57 -2.17
N ARG A 170 -0.22 -15.28 -1.07
CA ARG A 170 -1.60 -15.64 -0.71
C ARG A 170 -2.48 -14.42 -0.47
N LEU A 171 -1.95 -13.43 0.26
CA LEU A 171 -2.67 -12.18 0.54
C LEU A 171 -2.96 -11.42 -0.76
N ARG A 172 -1.99 -11.31 -1.67
CA ARG A 172 -2.17 -10.67 -2.97
C ARG A 172 -3.27 -11.34 -3.79
N ASN A 173 -3.23 -12.67 -3.91
CA ASN A 173 -4.25 -13.41 -4.66
C ASN A 173 -5.64 -13.20 -4.05
N PHE A 174 -5.74 -13.25 -2.74
CA PHE A 174 -6.99 -12.98 -2.03
C PHE A 174 -7.52 -11.55 -2.26
N ILE A 175 -6.65 -10.54 -2.18
CA ILE A 175 -7.02 -9.14 -2.44
C ILE A 175 -7.50 -8.97 -3.89
N SER A 176 -6.83 -9.57 -4.85
CA SER A 176 -7.20 -9.53 -6.26
C SER A 176 -8.60 -10.12 -6.49
N GLU A 177 -8.92 -11.25 -5.88
CA GLU A 177 -10.24 -11.87 -5.95
C GLU A 177 -11.30 -11.00 -5.25
N PHE A 178 -10.97 -10.48 -4.06
CA PHE A 178 -11.88 -9.65 -3.27
C PHE A 178 -12.26 -8.34 -3.95
N SER A 179 -11.36 -7.77 -4.77
CA SER A 179 -11.52 -6.45 -5.37
C SER A 179 -12.42 -6.38 -6.61
N HIS A 180 -12.96 -7.51 -7.09
CA HIS A 180 -13.62 -7.58 -8.40
C HIS A 180 -14.75 -6.55 -8.57
N ASP A 181 -15.56 -6.34 -7.53
CA ASP A 181 -16.66 -5.38 -7.48
C ASP A 181 -16.53 -4.37 -6.31
N ARG A 182 -15.34 -4.24 -5.74
CA ARG A 182 -15.03 -3.43 -4.57
C ARG A 182 -13.85 -2.50 -4.81
N ILE A 183 -13.80 -1.41 -4.05
CA ILE A 183 -12.64 -0.52 -4.05
C ILE A 183 -11.67 -1.00 -2.97
N VAL A 184 -10.45 -1.35 -3.36
CA VAL A 184 -9.39 -1.72 -2.43
C VAL A 184 -8.23 -0.74 -2.59
N LEU A 185 -7.95 0.07 -1.56
CA LEU A 185 -6.81 0.99 -1.54
C LEU A 185 -5.72 0.46 -0.61
N ILE A 186 -4.54 0.28 -1.15
CA ILE A 186 -3.38 -0.25 -0.43
C ILE A 186 -2.24 0.77 -0.45
N SER A 187 -1.77 1.20 0.71
CA SER A 187 -0.47 1.86 0.79
C SER A 187 0.64 0.83 0.98
N THR A 188 1.76 1.04 0.35
CA THR A 188 2.98 0.31 0.64
C THR A 188 4.21 1.09 0.15
N HIS A 189 5.35 0.83 0.80
CA HIS A 189 6.67 1.21 0.31
C HIS A 189 7.34 0.06 -0.48
N ILE A 190 6.73 -1.15 -0.47
CA ILE A 190 7.22 -2.32 -1.23
C ILE A 190 6.47 -2.35 -2.56
N VAL A 191 7.03 -1.69 -3.56
CA VAL A 191 6.40 -1.51 -4.88
C VAL A 191 6.02 -2.83 -5.53
N SER A 192 6.87 -3.85 -5.41
CA SER A 192 6.63 -5.19 -5.97
C SER A 192 5.38 -5.88 -5.40
N ASP A 193 4.90 -5.47 -4.21
CA ASP A 193 3.70 -6.08 -3.63
C ASP A 193 2.41 -5.66 -4.35
N ILE A 194 2.37 -4.44 -4.90
CA ILE A 194 1.21 -3.93 -5.62
C ILE A 194 1.36 -3.99 -7.15
N GLU A 195 2.56 -3.99 -7.68
CA GLU A 195 2.80 -4.04 -9.13
C GLU A 195 2.04 -5.18 -9.83
N TYR A 196 1.89 -6.32 -9.13
CA TYR A 196 1.22 -7.50 -9.69
C TYR A 196 -0.30 -7.53 -9.49
N ILE A 197 -0.86 -6.72 -8.59
CA ILE A 197 -2.29 -6.76 -8.26
C ILE A 197 -3.03 -5.45 -8.50
N SER A 198 -2.32 -4.32 -8.52
CA SER A 198 -2.96 -3.04 -8.72
C SER A 198 -3.48 -2.89 -10.16
N THR A 199 -4.73 -2.50 -10.26
CA THR A 199 -5.32 -2.09 -11.53
C THR A 199 -4.91 -0.66 -11.87
N ARG A 200 -4.77 0.19 -10.86
CA ARG A 200 -4.31 1.58 -10.96
C ARG A 200 -3.46 1.96 -9.76
N ASN A 201 -2.62 2.96 -9.94
CA ASN A 201 -1.76 3.48 -8.88
C ASN A 201 -1.90 5.00 -8.80
N ALA A 202 -1.83 5.53 -7.59
CA ALA A 202 -1.68 6.95 -7.31
C ALA A 202 -0.33 7.17 -6.62
N ILE A 203 0.46 8.08 -7.14
CA ILE A 203 1.79 8.42 -6.59
C ILE A 203 1.65 9.70 -5.77
N MET A 204 1.99 9.60 -4.49
CA MET A 204 1.87 10.71 -3.54
C MET A 204 3.25 11.21 -3.13
N LYS A 205 3.52 12.50 -3.30
CA LYS A 205 4.78 13.16 -2.93
C LYS A 205 4.48 14.47 -2.20
N ALA A 206 5.09 14.68 -1.04
CA ALA A 206 4.96 15.92 -0.24
C ALA A 206 3.50 16.39 -0.02
N GLY A 207 2.59 15.45 0.21
CA GLY A 207 1.17 15.73 0.48
C GLY A 207 0.29 15.82 -0.76
N GLU A 208 0.82 15.75 -1.97
CA GLU A 208 0.09 15.88 -3.23
C GLU A 208 0.08 14.58 -4.03
N ILE A 209 -0.96 14.36 -4.82
CA ILE A 209 -0.97 13.29 -5.84
C ILE A 209 -0.30 13.85 -7.09
N VAL A 210 0.89 13.33 -7.40
CA VAL A 210 1.68 13.80 -8.53
C VAL A 210 1.40 13.05 -9.81
N ASP A 211 0.87 11.83 -9.72
CA ASP A 211 0.51 11.03 -10.88
C ASP A 211 -0.51 9.95 -10.55
N VAL A 212 -1.33 9.56 -11.55
CA VAL A 212 -2.36 8.53 -11.44
C VAL A 212 -2.48 7.76 -12.75
N GLY A 213 -2.37 6.45 -12.70
CA GLY A 213 -2.52 5.64 -13.90
C GLY A 213 -2.43 4.14 -13.64
N THR A 214 -2.57 3.34 -14.68
CA THR A 214 -2.19 1.93 -14.67
C THR A 214 -0.66 1.82 -14.57
N THR A 215 -0.14 0.68 -14.12
CA THR A 215 1.31 0.46 -14.11
C THR A 215 1.94 0.73 -15.47
N ALA A 216 1.31 0.24 -16.57
CA ALA A 216 1.81 0.43 -17.92
C ALA A 216 1.80 1.90 -18.39
N GLU A 217 0.81 2.71 -17.97
CA GLU A 217 0.78 4.15 -18.27
C GLU A 217 1.88 4.90 -17.52
N LEU A 218 2.05 4.59 -16.24
CA LEU A 218 3.01 5.28 -15.38
C LEU A 218 4.47 5.01 -15.78
N VAL A 219 4.84 3.77 -16.07
CA VAL A 219 6.22 3.41 -16.42
C VAL A 219 6.69 3.97 -17.76
N LYS A 220 5.76 4.34 -18.66
CA LYS A 220 6.10 5.00 -19.94
C LYS A 220 6.90 6.29 -19.77
N GLN A 221 6.75 6.98 -18.64
CA GLN A 221 7.48 8.23 -18.36
C GLN A 221 8.99 8.06 -18.25
N ILE A 222 9.43 6.84 -17.95
CA ILE A 222 10.84 6.48 -17.83
C ILE A 222 11.27 5.48 -18.90
N GLU A 223 10.46 5.32 -19.97
CA GLU A 223 10.86 4.52 -21.13
C GLU A 223 12.12 5.11 -21.76
N GLY A 224 13.12 4.25 -22.04
CA GLY A 224 14.42 4.67 -22.54
C GLY A 224 15.37 5.26 -21.49
N LYS A 225 14.98 5.38 -20.21
CA LYS A 225 15.81 5.92 -19.12
C LYS A 225 16.32 4.84 -18.15
N VAL A 226 15.97 3.59 -18.38
CA VAL A 226 16.41 2.44 -17.58
C VAL A 226 17.44 1.66 -18.38
N TRP A 227 18.64 1.52 -17.84
CA TRP A 227 19.79 0.94 -18.52
C TRP A 227 20.34 -0.25 -17.75
N ASN A 228 20.77 -1.27 -18.49
CA ASN A 228 21.55 -2.38 -17.97
C ASN A 228 22.91 -2.44 -18.65
N CYS A 229 23.96 -2.71 -17.89
CA CYS A 229 25.28 -3.06 -18.43
C CYS A 229 26.03 -3.99 -17.48
N THR A 230 27.03 -4.67 -18.00
CA THR A 230 27.96 -5.49 -17.20
C THR A 230 29.33 -4.81 -17.21
N ILE A 231 29.87 -4.58 -16.02
CA ILE A 231 31.15 -3.91 -15.82
C ILE A 231 32.11 -4.78 -14.99
N PRO A 232 33.44 -4.59 -15.09
CA PRO A 232 34.37 -5.16 -14.12
C PRO A 232 34.05 -4.68 -12.69
N ALA A 233 34.11 -5.58 -11.71
CA ALA A 233 33.81 -5.24 -10.30
C ALA A 233 34.70 -4.10 -9.76
N SER A 234 35.92 -3.95 -10.30
CA SER A 234 36.82 -2.85 -9.94
C SER A 234 36.33 -1.46 -10.33
N LYS A 235 35.41 -1.35 -11.31
CA LYS A 235 34.81 -0.08 -11.74
C LYS A 235 33.54 0.29 -10.97
N LEU A 236 32.99 -0.64 -10.19
CA LEU A 236 31.73 -0.42 -9.48
C LEU A 236 31.76 0.82 -8.57
N PRO A 237 32.79 1.05 -7.73
CA PRO A 237 32.83 2.23 -6.86
C PRO A 237 32.80 3.57 -7.62
N GLU A 238 33.42 3.64 -8.80
CA GLU A 238 33.38 4.82 -9.65
C GLU A 238 31.97 5.03 -10.24
N CYS A 239 31.32 3.94 -10.66
CA CYS A 239 29.96 3.98 -11.18
C CYS A 239 28.95 4.41 -10.09
N GLU A 240 29.07 3.91 -8.86
CA GLU A 240 28.20 4.28 -7.74
C GLU A 240 28.27 5.79 -7.39
N MET A 241 29.43 6.42 -7.58
CA MET A 241 29.57 7.86 -7.36
C MET A 241 28.95 8.72 -8.46
N ARG A 242 28.81 8.19 -9.67
CA ARG A 242 28.38 8.95 -10.87
C ARG A 242 26.98 8.63 -11.33
N LEU A 243 26.52 7.39 -11.09
CA LEU A 243 25.29 6.86 -11.63
C LEU A 243 24.31 6.55 -10.52
N ARG A 244 23.06 6.66 -10.86
CA ARG A 244 21.96 6.23 -10.01
C ARG A 244 21.72 4.73 -10.22
N ILE A 245 22.56 3.91 -9.60
CA ILE A 245 22.42 2.46 -9.63
C ILE A 245 21.25 2.05 -8.74
N ILE A 246 20.30 1.32 -9.30
CA ILE A 246 19.09 0.85 -8.63
C ILE A 246 19.11 -0.65 -8.33
N ASN A 247 19.95 -1.40 -9.03
CA ASN A 247 20.18 -2.81 -8.77
C ASN A 247 21.57 -3.20 -9.23
N GLN A 248 22.19 -4.15 -8.51
CA GLN A 248 23.46 -4.75 -8.90
C GLN A 248 23.45 -6.24 -8.60
N ARG A 249 24.11 -7.02 -9.48
CA ARG A 249 24.24 -8.46 -9.34
C ARG A 249 25.66 -8.89 -9.73
N GLY A 250 26.32 -9.63 -8.84
CA GLY A 250 27.59 -10.27 -9.15
C GLY A 250 27.40 -11.30 -10.27
N GLU A 251 28.28 -11.26 -11.26
CA GLU A 251 28.37 -12.22 -12.36
C GLU A 251 29.70 -12.99 -12.27
N ASP A 252 29.86 -14.02 -13.10
CA ASP A 252 31.09 -14.77 -13.16
C ASP A 252 32.28 -13.89 -13.65
N TYR A 253 33.51 -14.34 -13.44
CA TYR A 253 34.74 -13.67 -13.88
C TYR A 253 34.95 -12.25 -13.33
N ASN A 254 34.57 -11.99 -12.08
CA ASN A 254 34.78 -10.69 -11.43
C ASN A 254 34.09 -9.53 -12.17
N GLN A 255 32.90 -9.82 -12.71
CA GLN A 255 32.02 -8.85 -13.35
C GLN A 255 30.78 -8.58 -12.48
N VAL A 256 30.16 -7.41 -12.69
CA VAL A 256 28.91 -7.01 -12.03
C VAL A 256 27.96 -6.47 -13.09
N SER A 257 26.78 -7.04 -13.15
CA SER A 257 25.65 -6.48 -13.89
C SER A 257 25.00 -5.39 -13.04
N ILE A 258 24.85 -4.21 -13.61
CA ILE A 258 24.19 -3.08 -12.95
C ILE A 258 22.99 -2.63 -13.75
N ARG A 259 21.91 -2.23 -13.01
CA ARG A 259 20.75 -1.55 -13.53
C ARG A 259 20.76 -0.12 -12.99
N TYR A 260 20.69 0.87 -13.87
CA TYR A 260 20.78 2.27 -13.48
C TYR A 260 19.78 3.16 -14.22
N LEU A 261 19.49 4.31 -13.64
CA LEU A 261 18.59 5.33 -14.17
C LEU A 261 19.39 6.51 -14.72
N SER A 262 19.18 6.85 -15.99
CA SER A 262 19.76 8.03 -16.63
C SER A 262 18.95 8.43 -17.87
N GLU A 263 18.93 9.72 -18.20
CA GLU A 263 18.34 10.23 -19.46
C GLU A 263 19.06 9.72 -20.69
N HIS A 264 20.35 9.38 -20.56
CA HIS A 264 21.22 8.90 -21.64
C HIS A 264 22.07 7.71 -21.19
N SER A 265 22.63 6.97 -22.17
CA SER A 265 23.63 5.95 -21.87
C SER A 265 24.91 6.58 -21.32
N GLU A 266 25.29 6.22 -20.10
CA GLU A 266 26.46 6.75 -19.39
C GLU A 266 27.67 5.81 -19.48
N ILE A 267 27.46 4.56 -19.89
CA ILE A 267 28.49 3.54 -20.00
C ILE A 267 28.39 2.87 -21.38
N ASP A 268 29.53 2.75 -22.05
CA ASP A 268 29.61 2.04 -23.34
C ASP A 268 29.12 0.59 -23.18
N GLY A 269 28.28 0.16 -24.11
CA GLY A 269 27.68 -1.18 -24.08
C GLY A 269 26.43 -1.30 -23.19
N SER A 270 25.96 -0.21 -22.62
CA SER A 270 24.67 -0.22 -21.94
C SER A 270 23.51 -0.43 -22.93
N VAL A 271 22.55 -1.22 -22.51
CA VAL A 271 21.33 -1.53 -23.26
C VAL A 271 20.13 -1.04 -22.48
N THR A 272 19.19 -0.38 -23.16
CA THR A 272 17.91 -0.01 -22.56
C THR A 272 17.11 -1.27 -22.19
N THR A 273 16.40 -1.21 -21.09
CA THR A 273 15.56 -2.31 -20.63
C THR A 273 14.18 -1.82 -20.28
N GLU A 274 13.21 -2.71 -20.32
CA GLU A 274 11.82 -2.40 -19.99
C GLU A 274 11.73 -1.89 -18.54
N PRO A 275 11.10 -0.71 -18.33
CA PRO A 275 10.94 -0.12 -17.02
C PRO A 275 9.90 -0.87 -16.18
N ARG A 276 10.10 -0.88 -14.87
CA ARG A 276 9.19 -1.41 -13.86
C ARG A 276 8.64 -0.29 -12.98
N LEU A 277 7.58 -0.58 -12.25
CA LEU A 277 7.03 0.40 -11.31
C LEU A 277 8.03 0.79 -10.20
N GLU A 278 8.91 -0.15 -9.80
CA GLU A 278 10.00 0.11 -8.86
C GLU A 278 11.03 1.10 -9.42
N ASP A 279 11.36 1.01 -10.72
CA ASP A 279 12.27 1.95 -11.38
C ASP A 279 11.68 3.36 -11.40
N LEU A 280 10.36 3.48 -11.69
CA LEU A 280 9.65 4.76 -11.63
C LEU A 280 9.63 5.32 -10.21
N TYR A 281 9.33 4.47 -9.21
CA TYR A 281 9.37 4.89 -7.82
C TYR A 281 10.75 5.45 -7.46
N LEU A 282 11.82 4.73 -7.78
CA LEU A 282 13.18 5.19 -7.54
C LEU A 282 13.53 6.43 -8.38
N TRP A 283 12.96 6.62 -9.57
CA TRP A 283 13.11 7.83 -10.36
C TRP A 283 12.51 9.05 -9.67
N LEU A 284 11.30 8.93 -9.11
CA LEU A 284 10.56 10.02 -8.48
C LEU A 284 11.06 10.33 -7.06
N PHE A 285 11.59 9.32 -6.35
CA PHE A 285 12.09 9.41 -4.98
C PHE A 285 13.57 9.04 -4.91
N PRO A 286 14.51 9.96 -5.19
CA PRO A 286 15.95 9.74 -5.05
C PRO A 286 16.33 9.34 -3.62
N GLN A 287 17.26 8.41 -3.44
CA GLN A 287 17.72 7.96 -2.11
C GLN A 287 18.23 9.11 -1.23
N THR A 288 18.81 10.15 -1.84
CA THR A 288 19.22 11.38 -1.14
C THR A 288 18.06 12.15 -0.49
N ASP A 289 16.83 11.97 -0.98
CA ASP A 289 15.64 12.59 -0.40
C ASP A 289 15.04 11.68 0.70
N LEU A 290 15.17 10.35 0.57
CA LEU A 290 14.68 9.38 1.55
C LEU A 290 15.44 9.46 2.89
N GLU A 291 16.76 9.70 2.88
CA GLU A 291 17.57 9.86 4.09
C GLU A 291 17.31 11.16 4.85
N LYS A 292 16.72 12.18 4.22
CA LYS A 292 16.37 13.45 4.87
C LYS A 292 15.01 13.43 5.57
N GLU A 293 14.11 12.52 5.16
CA GLU A 293 12.78 12.40 5.74
C GLU A 293 12.76 11.55 7.02
N ASP A 294 13.77 10.70 7.25
CA ASP A 294 13.92 9.88 8.46
C ASP A 294 14.65 10.59 9.62
N ARG A 295 15.01 11.88 9.48
CA ARG A 295 15.60 12.73 10.52
C ARG A 295 14.63 13.85 10.92
#